data_659584e4e0d485626ba6592b4dd12a36
#
_entry.id   659584e4e0d485626ba6592b4dd12a36
#
_cell.length_a   1.000
_cell.length_b   1.000
_cell.length_c   1.000
_cell.angle_alpha   90.00
_cell.angle_beta   90.00
_cell.angle_gamma   90.00
#
_symmetry.space_group_name_H-M   'P 1'
#
loop_
_entity.id
_entity.type
_entity.pdbx_description
1 polymer ?
#
loop_
_entity_poly.entity_id
_entity_poly.type
_entity_poly.pdbx_seq_one_letter_code
_entity_poly.pdbx_strand_id
1 'polypeptide(L)'
;MCGILGAVAHTPVNQLLYDGLLLLQHRGQDAAGIVTSEGPVFHMYKGSGYVRDVFRTRNMRELSGNAGIGHCRYPTAGSAWSITTEMPGSPTVR
;
A
#
# COMPACT_ATOMS: atom_id res chain seq x y z
N MET A 1 -7.75 12.58 -2.81
CA MET A 1 -8.61 11.41 -2.59
C MET A 1 -7.76 10.15 -2.53
N CYS A 2 -8.11 9.23 -1.68
CA CYS A 2 -7.33 8.02 -1.47
C CYS A 2 -8.25 6.81 -1.41
N GLY A 3 -7.68 5.65 -1.77
CA GLY A 3 -8.37 4.39 -1.64
C GLY A 3 -7.68 3.53 -0.61
N ILE A 4 -8.47 2.86 0.23
CA ILE A 4 -7.95 1.99 1.28
C ILE A 4 -8.74 0.71 1.26
N LEU A 5 -8.04 -0.41 1.47
CA LEU A 5 -8.70 -1.69 1.67
C LEU A 5 -7.93 -2.50 2.70
N GLY A 6 -8.64 -3.42 3.34
CA GLY A 6 -8.02 -4.30 4.32
C GLY A 6 -8.45 -5.71 4.08
N ALA A 7 -7.67 -6.66 4.58
CA ALA A 7 -7.97 -8.07 4.42
C ALA A 7 -7.44 -8.87 5.61
N VAL A 8 -8.19 -9.87 6.01
CA VAL A 8 -7.79 -10.85 7.00
C VAL A 8 -8.22 -12.21 6.46
N ALA A 9 -7.31 -13.16 6.45
CA ALA A 9 -7.60 -14.47 5.88
C ALA A 9 -6.81 -15.55 6.62
N HIS A 10 -7.00 -16.80 6.20
CA HIS A 10 -6.22 -17.91 6.72
C HIS A 10 -5.00 -18.19 5.87
N THR A 11 -4.81 -17.44 4.81
CA THR A 11 -3.67 -17.54 3.92
C THR A 11 -3.09 -16.16 3.72
N PRO A 12 -1.89 -16.06 3.13
CA PRO A 12 -1.29 -14.75 2.92
C PRO A 12 -2.20 -13.84 2.09
N VAL A 13 -2.22 -12.57 2.45
CA VAL A 13 -3.13 -11.59 1.84
C VAL A 13 -2.44 -10.66 0.86
N ASN A 14 -1.15 -10.82 0.63
CA ASN A 14 -0.41 -9.89 -0.22
C ASN A 14 -1.00 -9.80 -1.62
N GLN A 15 -1.30 -10.93 -2.25
CA GLN A 15 -1.85 -10.90 -3.60
C GLN A 15 -3.25 -10.29 -3.61
N LEU A 16 -4.04 -10.60 -2.59
CA LEU A 16 -5.39 -10.04 -2.47
C LEU A 16 -5.33 -8.52 -2.36
N LEU A 17 -4.42 -8.02 -1.55
CA LEU A 17 -4.25 -6.58 -1.39
C LEU A 17 -3.77 -5.94 -2.70
N TYR A 18 -2.84 -6.58 -3.38
CA TYR A 18 -2.35 -6.08 -4.65
C TYR A 18 -3.50 -5.99 -5.68
N ASP A 19 -4.25 -7.07 -5.81
CA ASP A 19 -5.37 -7.10 -6.75
C ASP A 19 -6.41 -6.05 -6.42
N GLY A 20 -6.69 -5.87 -5.13
CA GLY A 20 -7.62 -4.85 -4.68
C GLY A 20 -7.15 -3.45 -5.01
N LEU A 21 -5.84 -3.20 -4.84
CA LEU A 21 -5.30 -1.90 -5.18
C LEU A 21 -5.38 -1.62 -6.67
N LEU A 22 -5.21 -2.65 -7.51
CA LEU A 22 -5.37 -2.47 -8.94
C LEU A 22 -6.77 -1.99 -9.28
N LEU A 23 -7.77 -2.48 -8.54
CA LEU A 23 -9.15 -2.05 -8.77
C LEU A 23 -9.40 -0.64 -8.24
N LEU A 24 -8.69 -0.24 -7.21
CA LEU A 24 -8.87 1.08 -6.62
C LEU A 24 -8.12 2.17 -7.34
N GLN A 25 -7.06 1.83 -8.06
CA GLN A 25 -6.25 2.87 -8.67
C GLN A 25 -6.98 3.49 -9.86
N HIS A 26 -6.72 4.77 -10.05
CA HIS A 26 -7.26 5.54 -11.15
C HIS A 26 -6.15 6.28 -11.83
N ARG A 27 -6.44 6.81 -13.00
CA ARG A 27 -5.50 7.67 -13.68
C ARG A 27 -5.10 8.81 -12.74
N GLY A 28 -3.82 9.09 -12.65
CA GLY A 28 -3.34 10.15 -11.80
C GLY A 28 -2.95 9.70 -10.40
N GLN A 29 -3.12 8.43 -10.08
CA GLN A 29 -2.64 7.91 -8.82
C GLN A 29 -1.11 8.07 -8.77
N ASP A 30 -0.57 8.50 -7.62
CA ASP A 30 0.85 8.78 -7.54
C ASP A 30 1.59 7.98 -6.48
N ALA A 31 0.92 7.21 -5.65
CA ALA A 31 1.59 6.41 -4.63
C ALA A 31 0.72 5.25 -4.19
N ALA A 32 1.36 4.20 -3.74
CA ALA A 32 0.67 3.02 -3.23
C ALA A 32 1.50 2.39 -2.13
N GLY A 33 0.84 1.72 -1.20
CA GLY A 33 1.51 1.04 -0.11
C GLY A 33 0.72 -0.14 0.39
N ILE A 34 1.44 -1.12 0.91
CA ILE A 34 0.84 -2.30 1.55
C ILE A 34 1.59 -2.55 2.85
N VAL A 35 0.82 -2.81 3.90
CA VAL A 35 1.34 -3.25 5.19
C VAL A 35 0.69 -4.57 5.50
N THR A 36 1.49 -5.58 5.84
CA THR A 36 0.95 -6.86 6.26
C THR A 36 1.43 -7.17 7.67
N SER A 37 0.68 -8.03 8.35
CA SER A 37 0.99 -8.45 9.71
C SER A 37 1.18 -9.95 9.73
N GLU A 38 2.31 -10.37 10.29
CA GLU A 38 2.63 -11.78 10.45
C GLU A 38 2.99 -11.99 11.90
N GLY A 39 2.00 -12.36 12.72
CA GLY A 39 2.20 -12.42 14.15
C GLY A 39 2.58 -11.06 14.69
N PRO A 40 3.66 -10.95 15.45
CA PRO A 40 4.09 -9.66 16.01
C PRO A 40 4.91 -8.82 15.01
N VAL A 41 5.10 -9.31 13.80
CA VAL A 41 5.96 -8.66 12.81
C VAL A 41 5.11 -7.99 11.75
N PHE A 42 5.48 -6.76 11.40
CA PHE A 42 4.83 -6.04 10.30
C PHE A 42 5.80 -5.94 9.14
N HIS A 43 5.25 -6.08 7.95
CA HIS A 43 6.01 -5.88 6.72
C HIS A 43 5.34 -4.74 5.97
N MET A 44 6.13 -3.84 5.42
CA MET A 44 5.58 -2.70 4.69
C MET A 44 6.42 -2.40 3.47
N TYR A 45 5.74 -2.06 2.40
CA TYR A 45 6.39 -1.53 1.22
C TYR A 45 5.50 -0.48 0.61
N LYS A 46 6.08 0.65 0.24
CA LYS A 46 5.35 1.73 -0.42
C LYS A 46 6.27 2.42 -1.39
N GLY A 47 5.67 3.08 -2.35
CA GLY A 47 6.44 3.81 -3.35
C GLY A 47 5.55 4.70 -4.17
N SER A 48 6.20 5.50 -5.01
CA SER A 48 5.52 6.39 -5.93
C SER A 48 5.25 5.67 -7.24
N GLY A 49 4.11 5.95 -7.84
CA GLY A 49 3.76 5.39 -9.12
C GLY A 49 2.53 4.50 -9.06
N TYR A 50 2.26 3.85 -10.17
CA TYR A 50 1.13 2.94 -10.25
C TYR A 50 1.43 1.65 -9.51
N VAL A 51 0.36 0.98 -9.09
CA VAL A 51 0.46 -0.20 -8.24
C VAL A 51 1.44 -1.23 -8.82
N ARG A 52 1.32 -1.57 -10.10
CA ARG A 52 2.18 -2.61 -10.66
C ARG A 52 3.62 -2.16 -10.83
N ASP A 53 3.88 -0.85 -10.84
CA ASP A 53 5.24 -0.35 -10.93
C ASP A 53 5.89 -0.29 -9.56
N VAL A 54 5.10 -0.10 -8.52
CA VAL A 54 5.59 -0.04 -7.15
C VAL A 54 5.89 -1.43 -6.63
N PHE A 55 4.99 -2.39 -6.85
CA PHE A 55 5.11 -3.72 -6.28
C PHE A 55 5.62 -4.72 -7.31
N ARG A 56 6.89 -5.05 -7.19
CA ARG A 56 7.52 -6.07 -8.02
C ARG A 56 7.46 -7.40 -7.29
N THR A 57 7.77 -8.47 -7.99
CA THR A 57 7.69 -9.80 -7.43
C THR A 57 8.43 -9.93 -6.11
N ARG A 58 9.63 -9.40 -6.04
CA ARG A 58 10.39 -9.54 -4.79
C ARG A 58 9.78 -8.74 -3.66
N ASN A 59 9.15 -7.59 -3.95
CA ASN A 59 8.48 -6.81 -2.92
C ASN A 59 7.29 -7.58 -2.38
N MET A 60 6.56 -8.22 -3.26
CA MET A 60 5.39 -8.99 -2.86
C MET A 60 5.77 -10.16 -1.97
N ARG A 61 6.90 -10.81 -2.25
CA ARG A 61 7.35 -11.92 -1.41
C ARG A 61 7.66 -11.50 0.00
N GLU A 62 8.09 -10.27 0.18
CA GLU A 62 8.44 -9.77 1.51
C GLU A 62 7.23 -9.35 2.30
N LEU A 63 6.08 -9.22 1.66
CA LEU A 63 4.85 -8.82 2.34
C LEU A 63 4.08 -10.06 2.77
N SER A 64 4.67 -10.83 3.66
CA SER A 64 4.03 -12.05 4.15
C SER A 64 3.11 -11.71 5.30
N GLY A 65 2.14 -12.60 5.55
CA GLY A 65 1.19 -12.41 6.63
C GLY A 65 -0.23 -12.59 6.15
N ASN A 66 -1.13 -12.85 7.11
CA ASN A 66 -2.52 -13.19 6.82
C ASN A 66 -3.48 -12.03 7.08
N ALA A 67 -2.97 -10.88 7.42
CA ALA A 67 -3.77 -9.68 7.60
C ALA A 67 -3.00 -8.50 7.04
N GLY A 68 -3.70 -7.52 6.52
CA GLY A 68 -3.01 -6.38 5.98
C GLY A 68 -3.93 -5.29 5.48
N ILE A 69 -3.30 -4.18 5.13
CA ILE A 69 -3.98 -2.99 4.61
C ILE A 69 -3.22 -2.54 3.38
N GLY A 70 -3.98 -2.16 2.36
CA GLY A 70 -3.39 -1.53 1.18
C GLY A 70 -4.03 -0.17 0.97
N HIS A 71 -3.27 0.74 0.37
CA HIS A 71 -3.82 2.03 0.03
C HIS A 71 -3.17 2.55 -1.25
N CYS A 72 -3.89 3.37 -1.96
CA CYS A 72 -3.33 4.13 -3.05
C CYS A 72 -3.78 5.57 -2.90
N ARG A 73 -2.94 6.48 -3.35
CA ARG A 73 -3.13 7.89 -3.12
C ARG A 73 -3.17 8.64 -4.44
N TYR A 74 -4.06 9.61 -4.49
CA TYR A 74 -4.19 10.49 -5.63
C TYR A 74 -3.74 11.87 -5.22
N PRO A 75 -2.93 12.56 -6.04
CA PRO A 75 -2.47 13.88 -5.67
C PRO A 75 -3.62 14.86 -5.63
N THR A 76 -3.55 15.77 -4.68
CA THR A 76 -4.41 16.94 -4.67
C THR A 76 -3.52 18.14 -4.89
N ALA A 77 -4.11 19.24 -5.30
CA ALA A 77 -3.32 20.40 -5.63
C ALA A 77 -2.41 20.78 -4.48
N GLY A 78 -1.11 20.75 -4.74
CA GLY A 78 -0.13 21.24 -3.80
C GLY A 78 0.15 20.38 -2.60
N SER A 79 -0.34 19.16 -2.53
CA SER A 79 -0.22 18.39 -1.31
C SER A 79 0.27 16.96 -1.50
N ALA A 80 0.65 16.57 -2.70
CA ALA A 80 0.99 15.18 -2.95
C ALA A 80 2.08 14.66 -2.01
N TRP A 81 3.15 15.40 -1.89
CA TRP A 81 4.27 14.92 -1.08
C TRP A 81 3.95 14.91 0.41
N SER A 82 3.16 15.87 0.88
CA SER A 82 2.89 15.97 2.31
C SER A 82 2.05 14.80 2.79
N ILE A 83 1.12 14.34 1.97
CA ILE A 83 0.32 13.19 2.34
C ILE A 83 1.20 11.95 2.44
N THR A 84 2.18 11.85 1.56
CA THR A 84 3.09 10.70 1.59
C THR A 84 3.83 10.63 2.92
N THR A 85 4.25 11.76 3.45
CA THR A 85 5.00 11.76 4.69
C THR A 85 4.11 11.48 5.89
N GLU A 86 2.82 11.59 5.73
CA GLU A 86 1.89 11.36 6.83
C GLU A 86 1.25 9.99 6.80
N MET A 87 1.73 9.12 5.94
CA MET A 87 1.18 7.78 5.89
C MET A 87 1.42 7.03 7.18
N PRO A 88 0.52 6.11 7.52
CA PRO A 88 0.73 5.26 8.68
C PRO A 88 2.08 4.58 8.59
N GLY A 89 2.80 4.56 9.67
CA GLY A 89 4.13 3.98 9.69
C GLY A 89 5.18 4.90 9.14
N SER A 90 4.79 6.11 8.77
CA SER A 90 5.69 7.10 8.21
C SER A 90 5.47 8.35 9.02
N PRO A 91 6.04 8.48 10.07
CA PRO A 91 5.81 9.63 10.91
C PRO A 91 6.35 10.83 10.30
N THR A 92 5.97 10.87 9.92
CA THR A 92 6.11 11.47 9.23
C THR A 92 6.71 11.79 8.72
N VAL A 93 6.78 11.54 8.52
CA VAL A 93 7.28 11.53 7.99
C VAL A 93 7.33 12.32 7.54
N ARG A 94 7.41 12.94 7.64
CA ARG A 94 7.35 13.68 7.04
C ARG A 94 8.17 14.10 6.80
#